data_da91ffb86ef534c33b5459c40a1dca29
#
_entry.id   da91ffb86ef534c33b5459c40a1dca29
#
_cell.length_a   1.000
_cell.length_b   1.000
_cell.length_c   1.000
_cell.angle_alpha   90.00
_cell.angle_beta   90.00
_cell.angle_gamma   90.00
#
_symmetry.space_group_name_H-M   'P 1'
#
loop_
_entity.id
_entity.type
_entity.pdbx_description
1 polymer ?
#
loop_
_entity_poly.entity_id
_entity_poly.type
_entity_poly.pdbx_seq_one_letter_code
_entity_poly.pdbx_strand_id
1 'polypeptide(L)'
;LSEHMCEGWLEGYLLTGRHGFFASYEAFIRIVDSMAAQHAKWLKVCNQLSWRQPIASLNFILTSNVWQQDHNGFTHQDPGFLDHIANKKADVVRMYLPPDTNCLLSCFDHCIKSKNYVNAIVASKHPSCQWLTMEQAVKHCTQGIGIWEWASNDCGEEPDVVMACCGDTPTLEVMAAVTILRDEMPELKIRVVNVVDLFKLESDHKHPHGLSDAEYDAIFTKDKPIIFAFHGYPTLIHELTYERNNHNISVHGYQEEGTITTPFDMRVQNQ
;
A
#
# COMPACT_ATOMS: atom_id res chain seq x y z
N LEU A 1 -1.31 8.36 -28.68
CA LEU A 1 -1.66 7.40 -27.64
C LEU A 1 -2.21 8.16 -26.46
N SER A 2 -3.26 7.62 -25.84
CA SER A 2 -3.80 8.14 -24.60
C SER A 2 -3.89 6.99 -23.58
N GLU A 3 -3.88 7.32 -22.31
CA GLU A 3 -4.00 6.39 -21.20
C GLU A 3 -5.29 5.57 -21.33
N HIS A 4 -6.40 6.20 -21.68
CA HIS A 4 -7.68 5.53 -21.93
C HIS A 4 -7.60 4.46 -23.03
N MET A 5 -6.90 4.75 -24.15
CA MET A 5 -6.70 3.75 -25.19
C MET A 5 -5.84 2.59 -24.72
N CYS A 6 -4.76 2.87 -23.99
CA CYS A 6 -3.85 1.84 -23.48
C CYS A 6 -4.57 0.91 -22.49
N GLU A 7 -5.36 1.48 -21.56
CA GLU A 7 -6.15 0.66 -20.64
C GLU A 7 -7.23 -0.14 -21.37
N GLY A 8 -7.96 0.47 -22.31
CA GLY A 8 -8.98 -0.25 -23.09
C GLY A 8 -8.40 -1.40 -23.93
N TRP A 9 -7.19 -1.24 -24.47
CA TRP A 9 -6.48 -2.35 -25.12
C TRP A 9 -6.08 -3.44 -24.15
N LEU A 10 -5.60 -3.08 -22.96
CA LEU A 10 -5.27 -4.03 -21.91
C LEU A 10 -6.52 -4.80 -21.48
N GLU A 11 -7.62 -4.13 -21.19
CA GLU A 11 -8.91 -4.79 -20.85
C GLU A 11 -9.34 -5.80 -21.90
N GLY A 12 -9.32 -5.39 -23.19
CA GLY A 12 -9.61 -6.29 -24.31
C GLY A 12 -8.66 -7.49 -24.38
N TYR A 13 -7.37 -7.27 -24.08
CA TYR A 13 -6.35 -8.32 -24.07
C TYR A 13 -6.59 -9.34 -22.93
N LEU A 14 -6.94 -8.86 -21.73
CA LEU A 14 -7.29 -9.72 -20.58
C LEU A 14 -8.50 -10.61 -20.88
N LEU A 15 -9.50 -10.09 -21.60
CA LEU A 15 -10.68 -10.87 -22.02
C LEU A 15 -10.35 -12.04 -22.94
N THR A 16 -9.20 -12.02 -23.61
CA THR A 16 -8.72 -13.14 -24.45
C THR A 16 -8.00 -14.22 -23.64
N GLY A 17 -7.97 -14.12 -22.31
CA GLY A 17 -7.28 -15.06 -21.42
C GLY A 17 -5.78 -14.81 -21.25
N ARG A 18 -5.30 -13.66 -21.71
CA ARG A 18 -3.89 -13.24 -21.58
C ARG A 18 -3.70 -12.36 -20.36
N HIS A 19 -2.45 -12.24 -19.90
CA HIS A 19 -2.06 -11.45 -18.74
C HIS A 19 -1.40 -10.14 -19.17
N GLY A 20 -1.56 -9.10 -18.35
CA GLY A 20 -0.94 -7.82 -18.61
C GLY A 20 -1.03 -6.87 -17.42
N PHE A 21 -0.41 -5.72 -17.58
CA PHE A 21 -0.45 -4.64 -16.60
C PHE A 21 -0.40 -3.28 -17.29
N PHE A 22 -0.92 -2.27 -16.61
CA PHE A 22 -0.83 -0.87 -17.00
C PHE A 22 0.14 -0.15 -16.07
N ALA A 23 1.26 0.32 -16.61
CA ALA A 23 2.22 1.12 -15.85
C ALA A 23 2.00 2.60 -16.12
N SER A 24 1.88 3.39 -15.06
CA SER A 24 1.73 4.84 -15.13
C SER A 24 2.41 5.50 -13.94
N TYR A 25 2.71 6.78 -14.07
CA TYR A 25 3.06 7.61 -12.93
C TYR A 25 1.84 7.74 -12.02
N GLU A 26 2.06 7.72 -10.72
CA GLU A 26 0.99 7.81 -9.73
C GLU A 26 0.15 9.07 -9.93
N ALA A 27 0.79 10.21 -10.22
CA ALA A 27 0.10 11.48 -10.48
C ALA A 27 -0.84 11.44 -11.70
N PHE A 28 -0.62 10.56 -12.68
CA PHE A 28 -1.39 10.52 -13.92
C PHE A 28 -2.37 9.36 -14.00
N ILE A 29 -2.28 8.37 -13.11
CA ILE A 29 -3.18 7.21 -13.14
C ILE A 29 -4.65 7.61 -12.97
N ARG A 30 -4.92 8.74 -12.29
CA ARG A 30 -6.27 9.27 -12.12
C ARG A 30 -7.00 9.58 -13.43
N ILE A 31 -6.27 9.77 -14.53
CA ILE A 31 -6.84 9.94 -15.87
C ILE A 31 -7.75 8.75 -16.24
N VAL A 32 -7.43 7.55 -15.76
CA VAL A 32 -8.19 6.32 -16.05
C VAL A 32 -9.04 5.81 -14.90
N ASP A 33 -9.23 6.58 -13.84
CA ASP A 33 -10.06 6.23 -12.67
C ASP A 33 -11.45 5.70 -13.05
N SER A 34 -12.10 6.36 -14.01
CA SER A 34 -13.44 5.99 -14.43
C SER A 34 -13.47 4.62 -15.12
N MET A 35 -12.44 4.29 -15.90
CA MET A 35 -12.30 2.99 -16.55
C MET A 35 -12.03 1.89 -15.51
N ALA A 36 -11.06 2.10 -14.61
CA ALA A 36 -10.79 1.20 -13.50
C ALA A 36 -12.05 0.94 -12.66
N ALA A 37 -12.84 1.99 -12.37
CA ALA A 37 -14.11 1.87 -11.64
C ALA A 37 -15.16 1.04 -12.41
N GLN A 38 -15.27 1.23 -13.72
CA GLN A 38 -16.19 0.45 -14.55
C GLN A 38 -15.76 -1.00 -14.64
N HIS A 39 -14.47 -1.26 -14.80
CA HIS A 39 -13.92 -2.62 -14.82
C HIS A 39 -14.19 -3.35 -13.51
N ALA A 40 -13.97 -2.72 -12.35
CA ALA A 40 -14.29 -3.29 -11.04
C ALA A 40 -15.78 -3.64 -10.89
N LYS A 41 -16.67 -2.74 -11.31
CA LYS A 41 -18.13 -2.99 -11.30
C LYS A 41 -18.51 -4.14 -12.22
N TRP A 42 -17.93 -4.17 -13.41
CA TRP A 42 -18.15 -5.25 -14.38
C TRP A 42 -17.68 -6.60 -13.83
N LEU A 43 -16.48 -6.69 -13.24
CA LEU A 43 -15.98 -7.90 -12.58
C LEU A 43 -16.93 -8.37 -11.47
N LYS A 44 -17.41 -7.46 -10.64
CA LYS A 44 -18.37 -7.77 -9.56
C LYS A 44 -19.61 -8.46 -10.09
N VAL A 45 -20.18 -7.97 -11.20
CA VAL A 45 -21.36 -8.59 -11.84
C VAL A 45 -20.99 -9.93 -12.49
N CYS A 46 -19.86 -9.98 -13.20
CA CYS A 46 -19.43 -11.19 -13.89
C CYS A 46 -19.15 -12.36 -12.94
N ASN A 47 -18.62 -12.08 -11.74
CA ASN A 47 -18.36 -13.10 -10.73
C ASN A 47 -19.64 -13.79 -10.19
N GLN A 48 -20.81 -13.22 -10.44
CA GLN A 48 -22.10 -13.79 -10.07
C GLN A 48 -22.68 -14.72 -11.17
N LEU A 49 -22.06 -14.75 -12.35
CA LEU A 49 -22.56 -15.50 -13.50
C LEU A 49 -21.84 -16.85 -13.62
N SER A 50 -22.51 -17.93 -13.29
CA SER A 50 -21.95 -19.30 -13.24
C SER A 50 -21.35 -19.81 -14.56
N TRP A 51 -21.77 -19.26 -15.69
CA TRP A 51 -21.28 -19.64 -17.02
C TRP A 51 -20.03 -18.84 -17.46
N ARG A 52 -19.67 -17.79 -16.75
CA ARG A 52 -18.48 -16.99 -17.05
C ARG A 52 -17.21 -17.66 -16.51
N GLN A 53 -16.18 -17.70 -17.35
CA GLN A 53 -14.84 -18.13 -16.90
C GLN A 53 -14.09 -16.98 -16.26
N PRO A 54 -13.26 -17.24 -15.21
CA PRO A 54 -12.38 -16.23 -14.63
C PRO A 54 -11.42 -15.69 -15.68
N ILE A 55 -11.22 -14.37 -15.67
CA ILE A 55 -10.25 -13.68 -16.53
C ILE A 55 -9.03 -13.24 -15.73
N ALA A 56 -7.91 -12.97 -16.40
CA ALA A 56 -6.73 -12.38 -15.78
C ALA A 56 -7.09 -11.03 -15.16
N SER A 57 -6.46 -10.72 -14.02
CA SER A 57 -6.71 -9.47 -13.30
C SER A 57 -6.21 -8.25 -14.07
N LEU A 58 -6.88 -7.12 -13.88
CA LEU A 58 -6.41 -5.80 -14.32
C LEU A 58 -5.40 -5.30 -13.28
N ASN A 59 -4.15 -5.14 -13.70
CA ASN A 59 -3.06 -4.77 -12.82
C ASN A 59 -2.54 -3.38 -13.15
N PHE A 60 -2.53 -2.48 -12.18
CA PHE A 60 -1.91 -1.16 -12.24
C PHE A 60 -0.58 -1.18 -11.49
N ILE A 61 0.48 -0.64 -12.12
CA ILE A 61 1.77 -0.40 -11.50
C ILE A 61 2.01 1.10 -11.48
N LEU A 62 2.06 1.67 -10.29
CA LEU A 62 2.27 3.10 -10.07
C LEU A 62 3.78 3.33 -9.92
N THR A 63 4.45 3.68 -11.02
CA THR A 63 5.91 3.60 -11.15
C THR A 63 6.68 4.82 -10.70
N SER A 64 6.03 5.93 -10.42
CA SER A 64 6.66 7.17 -9.95
C SER A 64 5.85 7.70 -8.80
N ASN A 65 6.25 7.25 -7.61
CA ASN A 65 5.49 7.54 -6.41
C ASN A 65 5.64 8.99 -5.94
N VAL A 66 4.72 9.45 -5.11
CA VAL A 66 4.63 10.86 -4.67
C VAL A 66 5.92 11.38 -4.02
N TRP A 67 6.69 10.52 -3.34
CA TRP A 67 7.86 10.91 -2.56
C TRP A 67 9.16 11.02 -3.35
N GLN A 68 9.16 10.61 -4.62
CA GLN A 68 10.37 10.45 -5.43
C GLN A 68 10.27 11.12 -6.81
N GLN A 69 9.49 12.16 -6.93
CA GLN A 69 9.41 12.99 -8.14
C GLN A 69 10.49 14.08 -8.12
N ASP A 70 11.56 13.90 -8.90
CA ASP A 70 12.74 14.75 -8.88
C ASP A 70 12.52 16.16 -9.44
N HIS A 71 11.54 16.33 -10.34
CA HIS A 71 11.40 17.58 -11.11
C HIS A 71 10.13 18.36 -10.78
N ASN A 72 9.12 17.73 -10.26
CA ASN A 72 7.80 18.34 -10.12
C ASN A 72 7.41 18.64 -8.66
N GLY A 73 8.09 18.05 -7.68
CA GLY A 73 7.74 18.25 -6.28
C GLY A 73 6.24 18.08 -6.03
N PHE A 74 5.65 18.93 -5.23
CA PHE A 74 4.21 18.89 -4.92
C PHE A 74 3.29 19.29 -6.09
N THR A 75 3.80 19.90 -7.17
CA THR A 75 2.95 20.43 -8.24
C THR A 75 2.26 19.35 -9.09
N HIS A 76 2.78 18.14 -9.12
CA HIS A 76 2.31 17.04 -9.96
C HIS A 76 2.22 15.72 -9.19
N GLN A 77 1.81 15.81 -7.93
CA GLN A 77 1.62 14.63 -7.09
C GLN A 77 0.13 14.43 -6.84
N ASP A 78 -0.33 13.21 -6.89
CA ASP A 78 -1.70 12.82 -6.55
C ASP A 78 -1.77 11.32 -6.24
N PRO A 79 -1.69 10.90 -4.95
CA PRO A 79 -1.84 9.51 -4.56
C PRO A 79 -3.30 9.04 -4.47
N GLY A 80 -4.27 9.90 -4.80
CA GLY A 80 -5.71 9.67 -4.60
C GLY A 80 -6.31 8.53 -5.42
N PHE A 81 -5.55 7.90 -6.33
CA PHE A 81 -5.99 6.66 -6.97
C PHE A 81 -6.19 5.53 -5.95
N LEU A 82 -5.37 5.47 -4.90
CA LEU A 82 -5.52 4.48 -3.83
C LEU A 82 -6.85 4.67 -3.09
N ASP A 83 -7.20 5.92 -2.73
CA ASP A 83 -8.49 6.26 -2.10
C ASP A 83 -9.66 5.88 -3.00
N HIS A 84 -9.50 6.11 -4.32
CA HIS A 84 -10.54 5.76 -5.29
C HIS A 84 -10.72 4.23 -5.39
N ILE A 85 -9.64 3.45 -5.40
CA ILE A 85 -9.70 1.97 -5.45
C ILE A 85 -10.25 1.41 -4.14
N ALA A 86 -9.87 1.96 -2.98
CA ALA A 86 -10.35 1.50 -1.67
C ALA A 86 -11.88 1.49 -1.57
N ASN A 87 -12.54 2.45 -2.23
CA ASN A 87 -13.98 2.57 -2.26
C ASN A 87 -14.70 1.62 -3.25
N LYS A 88 -14.00 0.71 -3.90
CA LYS A 88 -14.62 -0.30 -4.78
C LYS A 88 -15.00 -1.54 -3.98
N LYS A 89 -15.71 -2.45 -4.63
CA LYS A 89 -16.19 -3.67 -3.97
C LYS A 89 -14.99 -4.52 -3.47
N ALA A 90 -14.97 -4.79 -2.19
CA ALA A 90 -13.91 -5.53 -1.51
C ALA A 90 -13.54 -6.88 -2.16
N ASP A 91 -14.52 -7.55 -2.77
CA ASP A 91 -14.32 -8.84 -3.44
C ASP A 91 -13.37 -8.76 -4.65
N VAL A 92 -13.25 -7.58 -5.27
CA VAL A 92 -12.54 -7.44 -6.55
C VAL A 92 -11.34 -6.50 -6.51
N VAL A 93 -11.08 -5.77 -5.44
CA VAL A 93 -9.96 -4.83 -5.37
C VAL A 93 -8.87 -5.27 -4.42
N ARG A 94 -7.61 -4.95 -4.77
CA ARG A 94 -6.42 -5.23 -3.96
C ARG A 94 -5.42 -4.08 -4.10
N MET A 95 -4.73 -3.74 -3.01
CA MET A 95 -3.72 -2.69 -3.00
C MET A 95 -2.47 -3.15 -2.26
N TYR A 96 -1.33 -3.05 -2.94
CA TYR A 96 -0.04 -3.48 -2.42
C TYR A 96 0.98 -2.34 -2.46
N LEU A 97 1.61 -2.07 -1.34
CA LEU A 97 2.65 -1.04 -1.19
C LEU A 97 3.94 -1.69 -0.66
N PRO A 98 4.68 -2.39 -1.52
CA PRO A 98 5.88 -3.10 -1.11
C PRO A 98 6.98 -2.15 -0.62
N PRO A 99 7.69 -2.50 0.48
CA PRO A 99 8.76 -1.67 1.06
C PRO A 99 10.09 -1.77 0.33
N ASP A 100 10.28 -2.79 -0.51
CA ASP A 100 11.52 -3.05 -1.24
C ASP A 100 11.29 -3.83 -2.54
N THR A 101 12.36 -4.03 -3.31
CA THR A 101 12.29 -4.69 -4.63
C THR A 101 11.89 -6.16 -4.53
N ASN A 102 12.34 -6.91 -3.52
CA ASN A 102 11.97 -8.32 -3.37
C ASN A 102 10.48 -8.48 -3.05
N CYS A 103 9.95 -7.60 -2.20
CA CYS A 103 8.52 -7.53 -1.93
C CYS A 103 7.73 -7.11 -3.19
N LEU A 104 8.24 -6.14 -3.97
CA LEU A 104 7.63 -5.74 -5.23
C LEU A 104 7.55 -6.91 -6.21
N LEU A 105 8.62 -7.66 -6.40
CA LEU A 105 8.65 -8.83 -7.27
C LEU A 105 7.65 -9.91 -6.79
N SER A 106 7.58 -10.16 -5.50
CA SER A 106 6.63 -11.11 -4.91
C SER A 106 5.17 -10.68 -5.14
N CYS A 107 4.83 -9.43 -4.87
CA CYS A 107 3.50 -8.89 -5.11
C CYS A 107 3.13 -8.91 -6.60
N PHE A 108 4.07 -8.51 -7.47
CA PHE A 108 3.83 -8.50 -8.90
C PHE A 108 3.59 -9.91 -9.46
N ASP A 109 4.41 -10.89 -9.06
CA ASP A 109 4.21 -12.29 -9.45
C ASP A 109 2.85 -12.83 -9.03
N HIS A 110 2.40 -12.50 -7.81
CA HIS A 110 1.06 -12.82 -7.33
C HIS A 110 -0.03 -12.16 -8.17
N CYS A 111 0.08 -10.85 -8.40
CA CYS A 111 -0.94 -10.08 -9.12
C CYS A 111 -1.09 -10.52 -10.59
N ILE A 112 0.05 -10.77 -11.29
CA ILE A 112 0.00 -11.17 -12.70
C ILE A 112 -0.61 -12.56 -12.89
N LYS A 113 -0.53 -13.43 -11.89
CA LYS A 113 -1.14 -14.77 -11.88
C LYS A 113 -2.58 -14.76 -11.39
N SER A 114 -3.01 -13.71 -10.72
CA SER A 114 -4.35 -13.61 -10.13
C SER A 114 -5.44 -13.46 -11.20
N LYS A 115 -6.66 -13.76 -10.83
CA LYS A 115 -7.84 -13.68 -11.71
C LYS A 115 -8.99 -12.96 -11.02
N ASN A 116 -9.77 -12.23 -11.82
CA ASN A 116 -10.97 -11.51 -11.39
C ASN A 116 -10.73 -10.39 -10.36
N TYR A 117 -9.52 -9.77 -10.37
CA TYR A 117 -9.21 -8.65 -9.51
C TYR A 117 -8.82 -7.40 -10.31
N VAL A 118 -8.93 -6.27 -9.64
CA VAL A 118 -8.23 -5.02 -9.97
C VAL A 118 -7.17 -4.83 -8.90
N ASN A 119 -5.90 -4.92 -9.29
CA ASN A 119 -4.76 -4.80 -8.40
C ASN A 119 -4.07 -3.46 -8.62
N ALA A 120 -3.80 -2.71 -7.57
CA ALA A 120 -2.93 -1.53 -7.59
C ALA A 120 -1.65 -1.84 -6.82
N ILE A 121 -0.50 -1.63 -7.45
CA ILE A 121 0.82 -1.87 -6.86
C ILE A 121 1.60 -0.54 -6.94
N VAL A 122 1.96 0.00 -5.78
CA VAL A 122 2.85 1.17 -5.74
C VAL A 122 4.29 0.70 -5.85
N ALA A 123 5.00 1.29 -6.80
CA ALA A 123 6.40 0.98 -7.06
C ALA A 123 7.22 2.27 -7.21
N SER A 124 8.51 2.19 -6.94
CA SER A 124 9.43 3.28 -7.22
C SER A 124 10.17 3.04 -8.53
N LYS A 125 10.51 4.12 -9.24
CA LYS A 125 11.45 4.09 -10.36
C LYS A 125 12.90 4.31 -9.94
N HIS A 126 13.12 4.72 -8.70
CA HIS A 126 14.45 4.97 -8.14
C HIS A 126 14.93 3.79 -7.28
N PRO A 127 16.26 3.60 -7.16
CA PRO A 127 16.81 2.66 -6.22
C PRO A 127 16.35 2.95 -4.79
N SER A 128 15.93 1.91 -4.08
CA SER A 128 15.52 1.98 -2.67
C SER A 128 16.31 0.97 -1.83
N CYS A 129 16.26 1.11 -0.52
CA CYS A 129 16.85 0.14 0.39
C CYS A 129 16.23 -1.24 0.20
N GLN A 130 17.06 -2.28 0.34
CA GLN A 130 16.62 -3.65 0.32
C GLN A 130 16.60 -4.18 1.76
N TRP A 131 15.40 -4.46 2.27
CA TRP A 131 15.20 -4.84 3.67
C TRP A 131 15.17 -6.34 3.90
N LEU A 132 14.51 -7.06 2.98
CA LEU A 132 14.23 -8.49 3.13
C LEU A 132 14.91 -9.30 2.03
N THR A 133 15.41 -10.49 2.37
CA THR A 133 15.78 -11.48 1.35
C THR A 133 14.54 -11.91 0.56
N MET A 134 14.71 -12.52 -0.61
CA MET A 134 13.58 -12.98 -1.42
C MET A 134 12.69 -13.97 -0.65
N GLU A 135 13.25 -14.86 0.13
CA GLU A 135 12.51 -15.83 0.94
C GLU A 135 11.66 -15.12 2.02
N GLN A 136 12.28 -14.17 2.74
CA GLN A 136 11.58 -13.36 3.73
C GLN A 136 10.48 -12.51 3.09
N ALA A 137 10.74 -11.92 1.92
CA ALA A 137 9.78 -11.12 1.18
C ALA A 137 8.56 -11.92 0.74
N VAL A 138 8.76 -13.14 0.21
CA VAL A 138 7.64 -14.03 -0.16
C VAL A 138 6.78 -14.35 1.05
N LYS A 139 7.39 -14.68 2.20
CA LYS A 139 6.67 -14.95 3.44
C LYS A 139 5.88 -13.71 3.91
N HIS A 140 6.54 -12.56 3.95
CA HIS A 140 5.95 -11.29 4.40
C HIS A 140 4.79 -10.84 3.49
N CYS A 141 4.97 -10.87 2.17
CA CYS A 141 3.93 -10.52 1.21
C CYS A 141 2.75 -11.50 1.24
N THR A 142 2.99 -12.78 1.52
CA THR A 142 1.90 -13.77 1.68
C THR A 142 1.05 -13.45 2.92
N GLN A 143 1.67 -12.98 3.99
CA GLN A 143 0.97 -12.50 5.19
C GLN A 143 0.31 -11.13 4.96
N GLY A 144 0.92 -10.29 4.11
CA GLY A 144 0.46 -8.95 3.76
C GLY A 144 0.77 -7.88 4.80
N ILE A 145 1.08 -8.26 6.02
CA ILE A 145 1.47 -7.42 7.17
C ILE A 145 2.33 -8.23 8.11
N GLY A 146 3.22 -7.59 8.86
CA GLY A 146 3.98 -8.28 9.88
C GLY A 146 4.81 -7.38 10.77
N ILE A 147 5.10 -7.89 11.97
CA ILE A 147 6.07 -7.30 12.88
C ILE A 147 7.47 -7.65 12.34
N TRP A 148 8.31 -6.63 12.18
CA TRP A 148 9.71 -6.80 11.84
C TRP A 148 10.53 -6.96 13.12
N GLU A 149 10.63 -8.19 13.61
CA GLU A 149 11.33 -8.51 14.87
C GLU A 149 12.78 -8.03 14.87
N TRP A 150 13.47 -8.10 13.72
CA TRP A 150 14.85 -7.63 13.56
C TRP A 150 14.98 -6.11 13.71
N ALA A 151 13.91 -5.35 13.46
CA ALA A 151 13.83 -3.91 13.61
C ALA A 151 13.25 -3.49 14.97
N SER A 152 12.51 -4.36 15.63
CA SER A 152 11.86 -4.15 16.92
C SER A 152 12.82 -4.40 18.09
N ASN A 153 12.52 -3.86 19.28
CA ASN A 153 13.23 -4.16 20.52
C ASN A 153 12.29 -4.50 21.70
N ASP A 154 10.99 -4.73 21.42
CA ASP A 154 10.01 -5.17 22.40
C ASP A 154 10.17 -6.65 22.79
N CYS A 155 10.98 -7.43 22.07
CA CYS A 155 11.27 -8.83 22.33
C CYS A 155 9.99 -9.72 22.47
N GLY A 156 8.93 -9.34 21.79
CA GLY A 156 7.63 -10.02 21.87
C GLY A 156 6.79 -9.67 23.12
N GLU A 157 7.27 -8.73 23.92
CA GLU A 157 6.49 -8.14 25.02
C GLU A 157 5.57 -7.02 24.51
N GLU A 158 4.77 -6.45 25.40
CA GLU A 158 3.97 -5.28 25.06
C GLU A 158 4.88 -4.08 24.80
N PRO A 159 4.80 -3.43 23.63
CA PRO A 159 5.62 -2.26 23.31
C PRO A 159 5.09 -1.01 24.03
N ASP A 160 5.94 0.00 24.16
CA ASP A 160 5.54 1.34 24.58
C ASP A 160 4.95 2.14 23.42
N VAL A 161 5.44 1.87 22.18
CA VAL A 161 4.98 2.50 20.93
C VAL A 161 5.07 1.51 19.77
N VAL A 162 4.11 1.60 18.86
CA VAL A 162 4.14 0.90 17.57
C VAL A 162 4.54 1.89 16.49
N MET A 163 5.64 1.61 15.79
CA MET A 163 6.11 2.36 14.63
C MET A 163 5.70 1.59 13.36
N ALA A 164 4.64 2.04 12.70
CA ALA A 164 4.09 1.37 11.52
C ALA A 164 4.46 2.11 10.23
N CYS A 165 4.63 1.37 9.15
CA CYS A 165 4.96 1.92 7.84
C CYS A 165 4.28 1.15 6.70
N CYS A 166 3.93 1.89 5.63
CA CYS A 166 3.33 1.34 4.42
C CYS A 166 3.84 2.10 3.19
N GLY A 167 4.59 1.41 2.32
CA GLY A 167 5.31 1.95 1.17
C GLY A 167 6.82 2.05 1.38
N ASP A 168 7.58 2.26 0.30
CA ASP A 168 9.06 2.24 0.31
C ASP A 168 9.66 3.42 1.08
N THR A 169 9.29 4.65 0.74
CA THR A 169 9.77 5.86 1.40
C THR A 169 9.32 5.95 2.86
N PRO A 170 8.04 5.73 3.22
CA PRO A 170 7.64 5.67 4.63
C PRO A 170 8.40 4.62 5.44
N THR A 171 8.72 3.47 4.84
CA THR A 171 9.53 2.45 5.50
C THR A 171 10.95 2.96 5.81
N LEU A 172 11.58 3.65 4.85
CA LEU A 172 12.90 4.24 5.06
C LEU A 172 12.90 5.26 6.22
N GLU A 173 11.90 6.15 6.25
CA GLU A 173 11.79 7.19 7.28
C GLU A 173 11.51 6.59 8.67
N VAL A 174 10.64 5.58 8.76
CA VAL A 174 10.40 4.87 10.03
C VAL A 174 11.66 4.17 10.51
N MET A 175 12.40 3.50 9.63
CA MET A 175 13.65 2.83 10.02
C MET A 175 14.72 3.81 10.51
N ALA A 176 14.81 5.00 9.89
CA ALA A 176 15.68 6.07 10.35
C ALA A 176 15.25 6.59 11.74
N ALA A 177 13.95 6.85 11.91
CA ALA A 177 13.40 7.31 13.19
C ALA A 177 13.61 6.29 14.33
N VAL A 178 13.37 5.00 14.06
CA VAL A 178 13.60 3.92 15.02
C VAL A 178 15.08 3.85 15.42
N THR A 179 16.00 4.05 14.48
CA THR A 179 17.45 4.07 14.79
C THR A 179 17.78 5.21 15.76
N ILE A 180 17.28 6.42 15.49
CA ILE A 180 17.49 7.59 16.36
C ILE A 180 16.86 7.36 17.74
N LEU A 181 15.63 6.87 17.80
CA LEU A 181 14.93 6.61 19.07
C LEU A 181 15.66 5.58 19.93
N ARG A 182 16.25 4.55 19.32
CA ARG A 182 17.04 3.55 20.06
C ARG A 182 18.33 4.12 20.66
N ASP A 183 18.95 5.08 19.97
CA ASP A 183 20.16 5.73 20.46
C ASP A 183 19.84 6.74 21.57
N GLU A 184 18.77 7.50 21.43
CA GLU A 184 18.40 8.57 22.38
C GLU A 184 17.56 8.07 23.57
N MET A 185 16.75 7.02 23.36
CA MET A 185 15.82 6.46 24.34
C MET A 185 15.90 4.92 24.37
N PRO A 186 17.05 4.35 24.83
CA PRO A 186 17.29 2.89 24.75
C PRO A 186 16.33 2.05 25.56
N GLU A 187 15.67 2.63 26.57
CA GLU A 187 14.65 1.96 27.39
C GLU A 187 13.28 1.86 26.71
N LEU A 188 13.03 2.64 25.64
CA LEU A 188 11.75 2.66 24.96
C LEU A 188 11.56 1.35 24.17
N LYS A 189 10.50 0.61 24.45
CA LYS A 189 10.14 -0.61 23.72
C LYS A 189 9.36 -0.26 22.45
N ILE A 190 10.02 -0.45 21.32
CA ILE A 190 9.48 -0.10 19.99
C ILE A 190 9.14 -1.39 19.26
N ARG A 191 7.92 -1.48 18.73
CA ARG A 191 7.50 -2.49 17.77
C ARG A 191 7.43 -1.87 16.39
N VAL A 192 8.13 -2.46 15.43
CA VAL A 192 8.08 -2.04 14.02
C VAL A 192 7.13 -2.93 13.25
N VAL A 193 6.15 -2.33 12.57
CA VAL A 193 5.16 -3.04 11.76
C VAL A 193 5.23 -2.54 10.32
N ASN A 194 5.40 -3.44 9.37
CA ASN A 194 5.31 -3.10 7.96
C ASN A 194 4.04 -3.69 7.33
N VAL A 195 3.33 -2.84 6.59
CA VAL A 195 2.09 -3.18 5.88
C VAL A 195 2.37 -3.20 4.38
N VAL A 196 2.17 -4.34 3.74
CA VAL A 196 2.29 -4.51 2.27
C VAL A 196 0.91 -4.51 1.62
N ASP A 197 -0.02 -5.31 2.14
CA ASP A 197 -1.41 -5.34 1.70
C ASP A 197 -2.24 -4.39 2.56
N LEU A 198 -2.61 -3.26 1.96
CA LEU A 198 -3.27 -2.18 2.69
C LEU A 198 -4.60 -2.62 3.31
N PHE A 199 -5.32 -3.56 2.67
CA PHE A 199 -6.58 -4.06 3.20
C PHE A 199 -6.45 -4.97 4.44
N LYS A 200 -5.23 -5.32 4.86
CA LYS A 200 -5.00 -5.94 6.18
C LYS A 200 -5.43 -5.04 7.35
N LEU A 201 -5.44 -3.73 7.13
CA LEU A 201 -5.90 -2.77 8.13
C LEU A 201 -7.41 -2.79 8.32
N GLU A 202 -8.17 -3.19 7.30
CA GLU A 202 -9.63 -3.30 7.34
C GLU A 202 -10.07 -4.52 8.16
N SER A 203 -11.32 -4.49 8.68
CA SER A 203 -11.94 -5.63 9.35
C SER A 203 -12.19 -6.79 8.38
N ASP A 204 -12.05 -8.03 8.85
CA ASP A 204 -12.39 -9.26 8.12
C ASP A 204 -13.87 -9.33 7.72
N HIS A 205 -14.73 -8.59 8.41
CA HIS A 205 -16.14 -8.43 8.05
C HIS A 205 -16.38 -7.55 6.82
N LYS A 206 -15.46 -6.61 6.54
CA LYS A 206 -15.58 -5.67 5.43
C LYS A 206 -14.78 -6.08 4.21
N HIS A 207 -13.59 -6.63 4.44
CA HIS A 207 -12.70 -7.03 3.35
C HIS A 207 -12.17 -8.47 3.57
N PRO A 208 -12.14 -9.32 2.53
CA PRO A 208 -11.67 -10.71 2.66
C PRO A 208 -10.18 -10.84 3.05
N HIS A 209 -9.38 -9.79 2.87
CA HIS A 209 -7.99 -9.73 3.36
C HIS A 209 -7.86 -9.10 4.75
N GLY A 210 -8.94 -8.52 5.28
CA GLY A 210 -8.95 -7.86 6.58
C GLY A 210 -8.53 -8.80 7.71
N LEU A 211 -7.98 -8.22 8.77
CA LEU A 211 -7.65 -8.94 9.99
C LEU A 211 -8.87 -9.01 10.92
N SER A 212 -9.01 -10.09 11.66
CA SER A 212 -9.89 -10.08 12.84
C SER A 212 -9.39 -9.09 13.88
N ASP A 213 -10.26 -8.61 14.77
CA ASP A 213 -9.86 -7.70 15.82
C ASP A 213 -8.76 -8.27 16.72
N ALA A 214 -8.80 -9.59 17.00
CA ALA A 214 -7.78 -10.25 17.80
C ALA A 214 -6.40 -10.23 17.10
N GLU A 215 -6.34 -10.45 15.81
CA GLU A 215 -5.09 -10.38 15.02
C GLU A 215 -4.58 -8.95 14.92
N TYR A 216 -5.48 -7.98 14.71
CA TYR A 216 -5.12 -6.57 14.68
C TYR A 216 -4.55 -6.11 16.02
N ASP A 217 -5.25 -6.40 17.12
CA ASP A 217 -4.82 -6.05 18.48
C ASP A 217 -3.49 -6.71 18.88
N ALA A 218 -3.22 -7.93 18.39
CA ALA A 218 -1.93 -8.60 18.62
C ALA A 218 -0.75 -7.88 17.95
N ILE A 219 -0.98 -7.21 16.80
CA ILE A 219 0.04 -6.46 16.05
C ILE A 219 0.15 -5.04 16.58
N PHE A 220 -0.98 -4.31 16.64
CA PHE A 220 -1.04 -2.87 16.91
C PHE A 220 -1.32 -2.51 18.37
N THR A 221 -1.58 -3.49 19.24
CA THR A 221 -2.05 -3.33 20.62
C THR A 221 -3.44 -2.69 20.72
N LYS A 222 -3.99 -2.61 21.92
CA LYS A 222 -5.34 -2.05 22.16
C LYS A 222 -5.33 -0.56 22.52
N ASP A 223 -4.21 -0.05 23.04
CA ASP A 223 -4.15 1.26 23.68
C ASP A 223 -2.82 2.00 23.51
N LYS A 224 -1.75 1.30 23.07
CA LYS A 224 -0.44 1.95 22.90
C LYS A 224 -0.44 2.91 21.72
N PRO A 225 0.36 3.97 21.78
CA PRO A 225 0.50 4.90 20.65
C PRO A 225 0.96 4.18 19.38
N ILE A 226 0.32 4.50 18.26
CA ILE A 226 0.72 4.05 16.93
C ILE A 226 1.16 5.28 16.15
N ILE A 227 2.40 5.31 15.70
CA ILE A 227 2.91 6.27 14.72
C ILE A 227 2.92 5.55 13.37
N PHE A 228 2.09 5.99 12.45
CA PHE A 228 1.89 5.33 11.16
C PHE A 228 2.39 6.22 10.01
N ALA A 229 3.52 5.89 9.41
CA ALA A 229 3.99 6.55 8.19
C ALA A 229 3.37 5.88 6.95
N PHE A 230 2.65 6.66 6.17
CA PHE A 230 1.89 6.19 5.02
C PHE A 230 2.29 6.87 3.72
N HIS A 231 2.26 6.11 2.66
CA HIS A 231 2.59 6.59 1.32
C HIS A 231 1.65 7.67 0.78
N GLY A 232 0.36 7.52 0.97
CA GLY A 232 -0.70 8.36 0.42
C GLY A 232 -1.32 9.33 1.42
N TYR A 233 -2.57 9.71 1.19
CA TYR A 233 -3.29 10.61 2.09
C TYR A 233 -3.62 9.96 3.43
N PRO A 234 -3.34 10.61 4.57
CA PRO A 234 -3.60 10.07 5.91
C PRO A 234 -5.05 9.60 6.13
N THR A 235 -6.01 10.25 5.46
CA THR A 235 -7.44 9.94 5.57
C THR A 235 -7.76 8.49 5.22
N LEU A 236 -7.05 7.89 4.27
CA LEU A 236 -7.27 6.50 3.89
C LEU A 236 -6.95 5.53 5.05
N ILE A 237 -5.87 5.76 5.79
CA ILE A 237 -5.54 4.92 6.95
C ILE A 237 -6.60 5.09 8.04
N HIS A 238 -7.05 6.33 8.31
CA HIS A 238 -8.13 6.57 9.26
C HIS A 238 -9.43 5.88 8.85
N GLU A 239 -9.78 5.86 7.57
CA GLU A 239 -10.95 5.15 7.04
C GLU A 239 -10.85 3.64 7.29
N LEU A 240 -9.70 3.03 6.92
CA LEU A 240 -9.48 1.60 7.06
C LEU A 240 -9.40 1.12 8.52
N THR A 241 -8.99 1.99 9.43
CA THR A 241 -8.82 1.65 10.85
C THR A 241 -9.94 2.18 11.75
N TYR A 242 -10.94 2.83 11.20
CA TYR A 242 -11.99 3.52 11.97
C TYR A 242 -12.74 2.59 12.95
N GLU A 243 -12.96 1.34 12.58
CA GLU A 243 -13.67 0.37 13.42
C GLU A 243 -12.75 -0.43 14.37
N ARG A 244 -11.43 -0.15 14.35
CA ARG A 244 -10.48 -0.83 15.23
C ARG A 244 -10.55 -0.32 16.65
N ASN A 245 -10.15 -1.17 17.62
CA ASN A 245 -10.21 -0.84 19.04
C ASN A 245 -9.24 0.28 19.43
N ASN A 246 -8.04 0.29 18.84
CA ASN A 246 -7.01 1.27 19.17
C ASN A 246 -7.16 2.51 18.29
N HIS A 247 -7.63 3.60 18.89
CA HIS A 247 -7.75 4.92 18.26
C HIS A 247 -6.57 5.86 18.56
N ASN A 248 -5.57 5.40 19.31
CA ASN A 248 -4.36 6.18 19.60
C ASN A 248 -3.37 6.08 18.43
N ILE A 249 -3.81 6.51 17.27
CA ILE A 249 -3.07 6.45 16.01
C ILE A 249 -2.80 7.85 15.46
N SER A 250 -1.52 8.17 15.22
CA SER A 250 -1.07 9.36 14.50
C SER A 250 -0.57 8.93 13.11
N VAL A 251 -1.22 9.41 12.07
CA VAL A 251 -0.89 9.06 10.68
C VAL A 251 -0.15 10.21 10.03
N HIS A 252 1.04 9.93 9.53
CA HIS A 252 1.88 10.83 8.76
C HIS A 252 1.92 10.35 7.31
N GLY A 253 1.40 11.16 6.40
CA GLY A 253 1.29 10.83 4.98
C GLY A 253 1.40 12.06 4.11
N TYR A 254 1.19 11.89 2.83
CA TYR A 254 1.28 12.96 1.86
C TYR A 254 0.21 14.04 2.09
N GLN A 255 0.63 15.30 1.99
CA GLN A 255 -0.24 16.48 2.05
C GLN A 255 0.00 17.35 0.81
N GLU A 256 -1.07 17.93 0.28
CA GLU A 256 -0.99 18.81 -0.88
C GLU A 256 -0.45 20.19 -0.50
N GLU A 257 0.66 20.60 -1.13
CA GLU A 257 1.29 21.91 -0.92
C GLU A 257 1.33 22.78 -2.19
N GLY A 258 1.30 22.16 -3.35
CA GLY A 258 1.25 22.86 -4.65
C GLY A 258 2.53 23.59 -5.05
N THR A 259 3.65 23.37 -4.36
CA THR A 259 4.92 24.02 -4.62
C THR A 259 5.93 23.12 -5.32
N ILE A 260 6.91 23.72 -6.01
CA ILE A 260 8.07 22.99 -6.53
C ILE A 260 9.09 22.83 -5.41
N THR A 261 9.55 21.59 -5.20
CA THR A 261 10.52 21.29 -4.14
C THR A 261 11.35 20.05 -4.48
N THR A 262 12.42 19.84 -3.74
CA THR A 262 13.20 18.60 -3.83
C THR A 262 12.49 17.45 -3.09
N PRO A 263 12.79 16.17 -3.39
CA PRO A 263 12.25 15.05 -2.64
C PRO A 263 12.56 15.10 -1.14
N PHE A 264 13.72 15.63 -0.76
CA PHE A 264 14.08 15.82 0.64
C PHE A 264 13.21 16.89 1.33
N ASP A 265 13.12 18.08 0.72
CA ASP A 265 12.31 19.17 1.28
C ASP A 265 10.82 18.80 1.35
N MET A 266 10.33 18.02 0.37
CA MET A 266 8.98 17.50 0.37
C MET A 266 8.69 16.65 1.61
N ARG A 267 9.62 15.76 2.00
CA ARG A 267 9.48 14.95 3.22
C ARG A 267 9.50 15.82 4.48
N VAL A 268 10.40 16.80 4.54
CA VAL A 268 10.48 17.72 5.67
C VAL A 268 9.23 18.58 5.82
N GLN A 269 8.64 19.03 4.71
CA GLN A 269 7.42 19.86 4.72
C GLN A 269 6.15 19.08 5.03
N ASN A 270 6.11 17.78 4.73
CA ASN A 270 4.96 16.92 5.05
C ASN A 270 4.89 16.49 6.53
N GLN A 271 5.91 16.76 7.33
CA GLN A 271 6.02 16.52 8.79
C GLN A 271 5.90 15.05 9.19
#